data_00613bc6e125d8f2da4f4ac47fbfa8c6
#
_entry.id   00613bc6e125d8f2da4f4ac47fbfa8c6
#
_cell.length_a   1.000
_cell.length_b   1.000
_cell.length_c   1.000
_cell.angle_alpha   90.00
_cell.angle_beta   90.00
_cell.angle_gamma   90.00
#
_symmetry.space_group_name_H-M   'P 1'
#
loop_
_entity.id
_entity.type
_entity.pdbx_description
1 polymer ?
#
loop_
_entity_poly.entity_id
_entity_poly.type
_entity_poly.pdbx_seq_one_letter_code
_entity_poly.pdbx_strand_id
1 'polypeptide(L)'
;MSSIETTELTVDHQQNYDGVFPQVIACDTDGADLSHVQEWIAANKAKVLNDLSKHGAILFRGFPVLSDLDFDSFVQAFGLDGFTYQESLSNAVRKNRTEKVFTANEAPPAVSIFLHHEMAQTPLYPSKLFFYCEKAAEEGGATPICRSDILLKELEARAPQ
;
A
#
# COMPACT_ATOMS: atom_id res chain seq x y z
N MET A 1 -3.19 -13.58 -25.76
CA MET A 1 -2.90 -13.38 -24.32
C MET A 1 -3.92 -12.39 -23.82
N SER A 2 -4.73 -12.77 -22.83
CA SER A 2 -5.72 -11.84 -22.25
C SER A 2 -4.97 -10.78 -21.47
N SER A 3 -5.07 -9.52 -21.86
CA SER A 3 -4.58 -8.41 -21.03
C SER A 3 -5.50 -8.23 -19.83
N ILE A 4 -4.96 -7.86 -18.66
CA ILE A 4 -5.79 -7.47 -17.53
C ILE A 4 -6.60 -6.23 -17.89
N GLU A 5 -7.91 -6.33 -17.75
CA GLU A 5 -8.83 -5.20 -17.76
C GLU A 5 -9.02 -4.72 -16.32
N THR A 6 -9.07 -3.40 -16.15
CA THR A 6 -9.23 -2.81 -14.83
C THR A 6 -10.37 -1.80 -14.83
N THR A 7 -11.10 -1.77 -13.71
CA THR A 7 -12.16 -0.80 -13.45
C THR A 7 -11.87 -0.01 -12.17
N GLU A 8 -12.44 1.18 -12.07
CA GLU A 8 -12.44 1.94 -10.82
C GLU A 8 -13.65 1.53 -9.97
N LEU A 9 -13.42 1.33 -8.69
CA LEU A 9 -14.47 0.99 -7.73
C LEU A 9 -14.56 2.05 -6.63
N THR A 10 -15.77 2.19 -6.08
CA THR A 10 -15.99 2.90 -4.82
C THR A 10 -16.01 1.89 -3.68
N VAL A 11 -15.33 2.20 -2.58
CA VAL A 11 -15.30 1.37 -1.37
C VAL A 11 -15.76 2.17 -0.16
N ASP A 12 -16.19 1.45 0.87
CA ASP A 12 -16.60 2.07 2.13
C ASP A 12 -15.48 2.94 2.71
N HIS A 13 -15.88 4.04 3.34
CA HIS A 13 -14.99 5.02 3.97
C HIS A 13 -14.02 5.76 3.02
N GLN A 14 -14.16 5.59 1.70
CA GLN A 14 -13.41 6.37 0.73
C GLN A 14 -13.71 7.87 0.89
N GLN A 15 -12.68 8.68 0.88
CA GLN A 15 -12.81 10.13 0.99
C GLN A 15 -12.63 10.79 -0.37
N ASN A 16 -13.16 11.98 -0.54
CA ASN A 16 -12.95 12.78 -1.74
C ASN A 16 -12.46 14.18 -1.32
N TYR A 17 -11.22 14.46 -1.65
CA TYR A 17 -10.58 15.77 -1.46
C TYR A 17 -10.47 16.47 -2.83
N ASP A 18 -9.23 16.57 -3.37
CA ASP A 18 -8.96 16.97 -4.76
C ASP A 18 -8.99 15.74 -5.72
N GLY A 19 -9.52 14.63 -5.26
CA GLY A 19 -9.63 13.32 -5.86
C GLY A 19 -9.93 12.28 -4.79
N VAL A 20 -10.33 11.09 -5.23
CA VAL A 20 -10.69 10.00 -4.32
C VAL A 20 -9.46 9.48 -3.55
N PHE A 21 -9.64 9.10 -2.29
CA PHE A 21 -8.62 8.54 -1.40
C PHE A 21 -9.19 7.38 -0.58
N PRO A 22 -8.61 6.19 -0.68
CA PRO A 22 -7.67 5.75 -1.71
C PRO A 22 -8.32 5.66 -3.10
N GLN A 23 -7.54 5.75 -4.19
CA GLN A 23 -8.02 5.33 -5.49
C GLN A 23 -8.09 3.80 -5.51
N VAL A 24 -9.14 3.23 -6.08
CA VAL A 24 -9.30 1.77 -6.17
C VAL A 24 -9.16 1.34 -7.61
N ILE A 25 -8.27 0.39 -7.87
CA ILE A 25 -8.09 -0.28 -9.16
C ILE A 25 -8.48 -1.74 -8.98
N ALA A 26 -9.53 -2.17 -9.63
CA ALA A 26 -9.99 -3.54 -9.60
C ALA A 26 -9.59 -4.29 -10.87
N CYS A 27 -9.11 -5.52 -10.71
CA CYS A 27 -8.93 -6.44 -11.81
C CYS A 27 -10.29 -7.05 -12.17
N ASP A 28 -10.70 -6.90 -13.44
CA ASP A 28 -11.98 -7.38 -13.97
C ASP A 28 -11.77 -8.47 -15.04
N THR A 29 -10.70 -9.24 -14.92
CA THR A 29 -10.34 -10.30 -15.85
C THR A 29 -10.44 -11.65 -15.20
N ASP A 30 -11.43 -12.44 -15.61
CA ASP A 30 -11.56 -13.82 -15.17
C ASP A 30 -10.37 -14.68 -15.66
N GLY A 31 -9.84 -15.51 -14.75
CA GLY A 31 -8.74 -16.41 -15.07
C GLY A 31 -7.39 -15.71 -15.26
N ALA A 32 -7.25 -14.46 -14.88
CA ALA A 32 -5.95 -13.81 -14.81
C ALA A 32 -5.04 -14.53 -13.82
N ASP A 33 -3.76 -14.60 -14.12
CA ASP A 33 -2.71 -15.12 -13.25
C ASP A 33 -1.64 -14.07 -12.95
N LEU A 34 -0.65 -14.45 -12.15
CA LEU A 34 0.42 -13.55 -11.73
C LEU A 34 1.24 -13.00 -12.91
N SER A 35 1.41 -13.76 -13.99
CA SER A 35 2.16 -13.29 -15.17
C SER A 35 1.42 -12.15 -15.88
N HIS A 36 0.10 -12.25 -16.00
CA HIS A 36 -0.74 -11.18 -16.53
C HIS A 36 -0.67 -9.91 -15.64
N VAL A 37 -0.60 -10.08 -14.31
CA VAL A 37 -0.42 -8.95 -13.38
C VAL A 37 0.91 -8.27 -13.61
N GLN A 38 1.99 -9.02 -13.74
CA GLN A 38 3.34 -8.48 -13.97
C GLN A 38 3.42 -7.72 -15.30
N GLU A 39 2.84 -8.27 -16.37
CA GLU A 39 2.74 -7.59 -17.68
C GLU A 39 1.93 -6.30 -17.57
N TRP A 40 0.79 -6.35 -16.88
CA TRP A 40 -0.04 -5.17 -16.68
C TRP A 40 0.70 -4.07 -15.90
N ILE A 41 1.39 -4.44 -14.80
CA ILE A 41 2.21 -3.49 -14.03
C ILE A 41 3.29 -2.88 -14.92
N ALA A 42 4.02 -3.70 -15.67
CA ALA A 42 5.09 -3.22 -16.54
C ALA A 42 4.57 -2.18 -17.55
N ALA A 43 3.38 -2.39 -18.09
CA ALA A 43 2.73 -1.46 -19.03
C ALA A 43 2.17 -0.19 -18.35
N ASN A 44 1.73 -0.28 -17.10
CA ASN A 44 0.97 0.79 -16.43
C ASN A 44 1.71 1.46 -15.27
N LYS A 45 2.90 1.00 -14.85
CA LYS A 45 3.59 1.48 -13.65
C LYS A 45 3.77 3.00 -13.60
N ALA A 46 4.07 3.63 -14.71
CA ALA A 46 4.25 5.08 -14.75
C ALA A 46 2.94 5.81 -14.40
N LYS A 47 1.81 5.35 -14.96
CA LYS A 47 0.49 5.88 -14.64
C LYS A 47 0.14 5.63 -13.17
N VAL A 48 0.32 4.40 -12.69
CA VAL A 48 0.03 4.01 -11.30
C VAL A 48 0.84 4.85 -10.31
N LEU A 49 2.13 5.06 -10.56
CA LEU A 49 2.99 5.88 -9.68
C LEU A 49 2.60 7.37 -9.71
N ASN A 50 2.17 7.87 -10.85
CA ASN A 50 1.63 9.23 -10.96
C ASN A 50 0.29 9.36 -10.20
N ASP A 51 -0.60 8.41 -10.37
CA ASP A 51 -1.89 8.38 -9.66
C ASP A 51 -1.68 8.23 -8.14
N LEU A 52 -0.72 7.40 -7.71
CA LEU A 52 -0.34 7.31 -6.30
C LEU A 52 0.09 8.67 -5.73
N SER A 53 0.88 9.45 -6.48
CA SER A 53 1.29 10.78 -6.04
C SER A 53 0.12 11.75 -5.93
N LYS A 54 -0.87 11.61 -6.79
CA LYS A 54 -2.08 12.46 -6.81
C LYS A 54 -3.06 12.06 -5.71
N HIS A 55 -3.34 10.76 -5.58
CA HIS A 55 -4.36 10.24 -4.69
C HIS A 55 -3.84 9.89 -3.29
N GLY A 56 -2.53 9.78 -3.09
CA GLY A 56 -1.90 9.45 -1.80
C GLY A 56 -1.89 7.96 -1.46
N ALA A 57 -2.87 7.18 -1.94
CA ALA A 57 -2.91 5.73 -1.82
C ALA A 57 -3.68 5.09 -2.98
N ILE A 58 -3.28 3.89 -3.35
CA ILE A 58 -3.99 3.05 -4.32
C ILE A 58 -4.32 1.71 -3.67
N LEU A 59 -5.56 1.28 -3.79
CA LEU A 59 -6.05 0.00 -3.34
C LEU A 59 -6.29 -0.91 -4.56
N PHE A 60 -5.52 -1.98 -4.67
CA PHE A 60 -5.71 -3.00 -5.69
C PHE A 60 -6.70 -4.05 -5.19
N ARG A 61 -7.74 -4.37 -6.00
CA ARG A 61 -8.75 -5.37 -5.69
C ARG A 61 -8.86 -6.42 -6.79
N GLY A 62 -9.09 -7.67 -6.39
CA GLY A 62 -9.31 -8.78 -7.34
C GLY A 62 -8.08 -9.19 -8.17
N PHE A 63 -6.92 -8.63 -7.92
CA PHE A 63 -5.69 -9.10 -8.54
C PHE A 63 -5.31 -10.47 -7.98
N PRO A 64 -4.87 -11.43 -8.81
CA PRO A 64 -4.50 -12.79 -8.38
C PRO A 64 -3.16 -12.80 -7.64
N VAL A 65 -3.15 -12.21 -6.44
CA VAL A 65 -2.05 -12.23 -5.48
C VAL A 65 -2.55 -13.02 -4.28
N LEU A 66 -2.11 -14.27 -4.16
CA LEU A 66 -2.68 -15.25 -3.24
C LEU A 66 -1.72 -15.64 -2.10
N SER A 67 -0.48 -15.20 -2.19
CA SER A 67 0.57 -15.53 -1.23
C SER A 67 1.55 -14.36 -1.05
N ASP A 68 2.40 -14.47 -0.04
CA ASP A 68 3.53 -13.56 0.18
C ASP A 68 4.55 -13.60 -0.97
N LEU A 69 4.73 -14.74 -1.64
CA LEU A 69 5.58 -14.86 -2.83
C LEU A 69 4.97 -14.16 -4.05
N ASP A 70 3.65 -14.26 -4.24
CA ASP A 70 2.96 -13.52 -5.29
C ASP A 70 3.01 -12.03 -5.02
N PHE A 71 2.87 -11.63 -3.74
CA PHE A 71 2.98 -10.24 -3.34
C PHE A 71 4.39 -9.69 -3.56
N ASP A 72 5.43 -10.45 -3.24
CA ASP A 72 6.81 -10.09 -3.56
C ASP A 72 6.99 -9.86 -5.06
N SER A 73 6.49 -10.78 -5.88
CA SER A 73 6.52 -10.69 -7.35
C SER A 73 5.74 -9.47 -7.87
N PHE A 74 4.58 -9.18 -7.27
CA PHE A 74 3.80 -7.98 -7.57
C PHE A 74 4.59 -6.69 -7.30
N VAL A 75 5.22 -6.60 -6.13
CA VAL A 75 6.03 -5.43 -5.76
C VAL A 75 7.26 -5.28 -6.66
N GLN A 76 7.95 -6.39 -6.96
CA GLN A 76 9.12 -6.39 -7.83
C GLN A 76 8.81 -5.92 -9.25
N ALA A 77 7.60 -6.18 -9.77
CA ALA A 77 7.18 -5.76 -11.11
C ALA A 77 7.19 -4.22 -11.29
N PHE A 78 7.08 -3.45 -10.20
CA PHE A 78 7.25 -2.01 -10.26
C PHE A 78 8.70 -1.57 -10.52
N GLY A 79 9.68 -2.45 -10.31
CA GLY A 79 11.10 -2.14 -10.53
C GLY A 79 11.63 -1.06 -9.59
N LEU A 80 11.09 -0.99 -8.38
CA LEU A 80 11.55 -0.10 -7.32
C LEU A 80 12.63 -0.79 -6.50
N ASP A 81 13.60 -0.01 -6.03
CA ASP A 81 14.62 -0.52 -5.11
C ASP A 81 13.97 -0.95 -3.79
N GLY A 82 14.36 -2.14 -3.33
CA GLY A 82 13.88 -2.64 -2.04
C GLY A 82 14.52 -1.88 -0.89
N PHE A 83 13.75 -1.73 0.19
CA PHE A 83 14.24 -1.21 1.45
C PHE A 83 14.31 -2.36 2.46
N THR A 84 15.44 -2.50 3.14
CA THR A 84 15.62 -3.51 4.18
C THR A 84 15.55 -2.87 5.56
N TYR A 85 14.81 -3.50 6.48
CA TYR A 85 14.77 -3.04 7.87
C TYR A 85 16.04 -3.38 8.66
N GLN A 86 16.96 -4.17 8.10
CA GLN A 86 18.21 -4.56 8.76
C GLN A 86 19.12 -3.38 9.05
N GLU A 87 19.09 -2.36 8.22
CA GLU A 87 19.86 -1.12 8.39
C GLU A 87 19.06 -0.05 9.13
N SER A 88 17.84 -0.37 9.57
CA SER A 88 16.98 0.58 10.22
C SER A 88 17.16 0.59 11.73
N LEU A 89 16.98 1.76 12.34
CA LEU A 89 16.91 1.90 13.79
C LEU A 89 15.50 1.61 14.35
N SER A 90 14.64 0.96 13.56
CA SER A 90 13.28 0.64 13.95
C SER A 90 13.27 -0.46 15.02
N ASN A 91 12.54 -0.22 16.11
CA ASN A 91 12.29 -1.22 17.15
C ASN A 91 11.11 -2.14 16.83
N ALA A 92 10.48 -1.98 15.67
CA ALA A 92 9.35 -2.82 15.28
C ALA A 92 9.79 -4.26 15.03
N VAL A 93 9.15 -5.22 15.70
CA VAL A 93 9.40 -6.64 15.48
C VAL A 93 8.71 -7.04 14.18
N ARG A 94 9.50 -7.49 13.21
CA ARG A 94 9.01 -7.97 11.92
C ARG A 94 9.69 -9.30 11.59
N LYS A 95 8.95 -10.19 10.95
CA LYS A 95 9.48 -11.46 10.46
C LYS A 95 9.59 -11.40 8.95
N ASN A 96 10.75 -11.80 8.42
CA ASN A 96 10.93 -11.92 6.99
C ASN A 96 10.10 -13.07 6.46
N ARG A 97 9.33 -12.80 5.41
CA ARG A 97 8.57 -13.81 4.66
C ARG A 97 9.31 -14.16 3.37
N THR A 98 9.85 -13.14 2.71
CA THR A 98 10.80 -13.27 1.61
C THR A 98 11.99 -12.34 1.87
N GLU A 99 12.86 -12.11 0.89
CA GLU A 99 13.94 -11.15 1.01
C GLU A 99 13.41 -9.70 1.20
N LYS A 100 12.26 -9.37 0.61
CA LYS A 100 11.71 -7.99 0.57
C LYS A 100 10.34 -7.86 1.25
N VAL A 101 9.69 -8.97 1.58
CA VAL A 101 8.38 -8.98 2.24
C VAL A 101 8.55 -9.34 3.70
N PHE A 102 7.92 -8.55 4.55
CA PHE A 102 7.97 -8.68 6.01
C PHE A 102 6.54 -8.72 6.54
N THR A 103 6.36 -9.34 7.72
CA THR A 103 5.10 -9.15 8.45
C THR A 103 4.92 -7.67 8.81
N ALA A 104 3.68 -7.25 9.02
CA ALA A 104 3.39 -6.01 9.73
C ALA A 104 3.98 -6.05 11.15
N ASN A 105 3.89 -4.96 11.90
CA ASN A 105 4.39 -4.93 13.27
C ASN A 105 3.69 -6.01 14.12
N GLU A 106 4.49 -6.89 14.73
CA GLU A 106 4.01 -7.97 15.60
C GLU A 106 3.89 -7.53 17.07
N ALA A 107 3.50 -6.28 17.29
CA ALA A 107 3.21 -5.81 18.65
C ALA A 107 2.07 -6.62 19.29
N PRO A 108 2.11 -6.82 20.62
CA PRO A 108 1.00 -7.46 21.34
C PRO A 108 -0.33 -6.73 21.08
N PRO A 109 -1.48 -7.44 21.07
CA PRO A 109 -2.78 -6.83 20.77
C PRO A 109 -3.18 -5.65 21.66
N ALA A 110 -2.63 -5.57 22.88
CA ALA A 110 -2.89 -4.46 23.80
C ALA A 110 -2.14 -3.17 23.46
N VAL A 111 -1.19 -3.21 22.50
CA VAL A 111 -0.41 -2.04 22.09
C VAL A 111 -1.15 -1.29 21.00
N SER A 112 -1.54 -0.05 21.29
CA SER A 112 -2.10 0.85 20.28
C SER A 112 -1.00 1.41 19.39
N ILE A 113 -1.15 1.26 18.08
CA ILE A 113 -0.28 1.84 17.08
C ILE A 113 -1.02 3.01 16.42
N PHE A 114 -0.58 4.22 16.69
CA PHE A 114 -1.18 5.42 16.13
C PHE A 114 -0.74 5.63 14.68
N LEU A 115 -1.47 6.48 13.96
CA LEU A 115 -1.06 6.95 12.64
C LEU A 115 0.33 7.58 12.71
N HIS A 116 1.22 7.15 11.85
CA HIS A 116 2.60 7.62 11.76
C HIS A 116 3.13 7.47 10.33
N HIS A 117 4.14 8.23 10.00
CA HIS A 117 4.91 7.95 8.80
C HIS A 117 5.92 6.84 9.08
N GLU A 118 6.01 5.87 8.18
CA GLU A 118 6.96 4.77 8.35
C GLU A 118 8.38 5.31 8.45
N MET A 119 9.06 4.94 9.54
CA MET A 119 10.45 5.31 9.83
C MET A 119 10.73 6.82 9.88
N ALA A 120 9.77 7.64 10.24
CA ALA A 120 9.96 9.10 10.38
C ALA A 120 11.04 9.50 11.38
N GLN A 121 11.40 8.59 12.31
CA GLN A 121 12.46 8.80 13.32
C GLN A 121 13.87 8.50 12.80
N THR A 122 14.03 8.07 11.55
CA THR A 122 15.33 7.70 10.98
C THR A 122 15.71 8.60 9.81
N PRO A 123 17.01 8.77 9.50
CA PRO A 123 17.44 9.56 8.35
C PRO A 123 17.11 8.90 7.00
N LEU A 124 16.88 7.58 6.99
CA LEU A 124 16.48 6.81 5.82
C LEU A 124 15.07 6.29 6.05
N TYR A 125 14.19 6.54 5.10
CA TYR A 125 12.80 6.11 5.13
C TYR A 125 12.31 5.73 3.73
N PRO A 126 11.38 4.78 3.61
CA PRO A 126 10.83 4.38 2.32
C PRO A 126 9.95 5.49 1.75
N SER A 127 10.10 5.77 0.45
CA SER A 127 9.22 6.72 -0.25
C SER A 127 7.86 6.10 -0.64
N LYS A 128 7.76 4.79 -0.59
CA LYS A 128 6.54 4.02 -0.91
C LYS A 128 6.45 2.81 -0.01
N LEU A 129 5.23 2.48 0.38
CA LEU A 129 4.89 1.29 1.16
C LEU A 129 3.89 0.46 0.38
N PHE A 130 4.05 -0.84 0.47
CA PHE A 130 3.09 -1.80 -0.04
C PHE A 130 2.59 -2.65 1.12
N PHE A 131 1.28 -2.88 1.15
CA PHE A 131 0.63 -3.75 2.12
C PHE A 131 -0.16 -4.83 1.38
N TYR A 132 -0.13 -6.02 1.92
CA TYR A 132 -0.93 -7.14 1.45
C TYR A 132 -1.69 -7.76 2.63
N CYS A 133 -2.98 -7.96 2.44
CA CYS A 133 -3.82 -8.63 3.41
C CYS A 133 -3.89 -10.12 3.08
N GLU A 134 -3.06 -10.92 3.71
CA GLU A 134 -3.03 -12.38 3.53
C GLU A 134 -4.31 -13.01 4.08
N LYS A 135 -4.80 -12.52 5.21
CA LYS A 135 -6.03 -12.98 5.85
C LYS A 135 -6.79 -11.81 6.46
N ALA A 136 -8.00 -11.59 5.97
CA ALA A 136 -8.87 -10.59 6.54
C ALA A 136 -9.34 -10.99 7.95
N ALA A 137 -9.48 -10.00 8.84
CA ALA A 137 -10.10 -10.21 10.13
C ALA A 137 -11.62 -10.49 9.96
N GLU A 138 -12.20 -11.28 10.86
CA GLU A 138 -13.64 -11.55 10.88
C GLU A 138 -14.43 -10.31 11.31
N GLU A 139 -13.87 -9.54 12.25
CA GLU A 139 -14.41 -8.26 12.70
C GLU A 139 -13.29 -7.25 12.90
N GLY A 140 -13.54 -5.99 12.53
CA GLY A 140 -12.56 -4.91 12.66
C GLY A 140 -11.32 -5.13 11.78
N GLY A 141 -10.13 -4.90 12.34
CA GLY A 141 -8.83 -5.17 11.69
C GLY A 141 -8.50 -4.26 10.51
N ALA A 142 -9.26 -3.20 10.27
CA ALA A 142 -8.95 -2.24 9.22
C ALA A 142 -7.62 -1.53 9.51
N THR A 143 -6.82 -1.32 8.47
CA THR A 143 -5.63 -0.49 8.54
C THR A 143 -6.01 0.95 8.17
N PRO A 144 -6.08 1.88 9.13
CA PRO A 144 -6.40 3.25 8.83
C PRO A 144 -5.24 3.91 8.07
N ILE A 145 -5.59 4.72 7.09
CA ILE A 145 -4.64 5.54 6.33
C ILE A 145 -5.07 7.00 6.34
N CYS A 146 -4.12 7.92 6.26
CA CYS A 146 -4.37 9.36 6.33
C CYS A 146 -3.58 10.11 5.25
N ARG A 147 -4.20 11.13 4.66
CA ARG A 147 -3.56 12.13 3.80
C ARG A 147 -2.89 13.19 4.69
N SER A 148 -1.60 13.03 4.94
CA SER A 148 -0.83 13.95 5.81
C SER A 148 -0.77 15.37 5.26
N ASP A 149 -0.76 15.54 3.95
CA ASP A 149 -0.79 16.84 3.29
C ASP A 149 -2.12 17.58 3.52
N ILE A 150 -3.23 16.85 3.51
CA ILE A 150 -4.55 17.40 3.85
C ILE A 150 -4.62 17.75 5.35
N LEU A 151 -4.15 16.81 6.19
CA LEU A 151 -4.10 17.05 7.64
C LEU A 151 -3.27 18.29 7.99
N LEU A 152 -2.11 18.47 7.34
CA LEU A 152 -1.27 19.65 7.56
C LEU A 152 -2.01 20.94 7.21
N LYS A 153 -2.65 21.01 6.04
CA LYS A 153 -3.45 22.19 5.64
C LYS A 153 -4.55 22.52 6.65
N GLU A 154 -5.24 21.49 7.15
CA GLU A 154 -6.28 21.68 8.18
C GLU A 154 -5.71 22.19 9.50
N LEU A 155 -4.55 21.69 9.91
CA LEU A 155 -3.87 22.16 11.14
C LEU A 155 -3.43 23.61 11.02
N GLU A 156 -2.82 23.99 9.90
CA GLU A 156 -2.39 25.37 9.63
C GLU A 156 -3.58 26.34 9.59
N ALA A 157 -4.71 25.91 9.03
CA ALA A 157 -5.93 26.72 9.01
C ALA A 157 -6.55 26.92 10.39
N ARG A 158 -6.46 25.93 11.29
CA ARG A 158 -7.06 25.97 12.63
C ARG A 158 -6.14 26.55 13.69
N ALA A 159 -4.85 26.47 13.51
CA ALA A 159 -3.83 26.93 14.44
C ALA A 159 -2.73 27.71 13.67
N PRO A 160 -3.05 28.85 13.08
CA PRO A 160 -2.05 29.68 12.41
C PRO A 160 -1.00 30.15 13.44
N GLN A 161 0.29 30.00 13.07
CA GLN A 161 1.40 30.48 13.89
C GLN A 161 1.53 32.00 13.82
#